data_cd359acedf7a072697d3558484857f1a
#
_entry.id   cd359acedf7a072697d3558484857f1a
#
_cell.length_a   1.000
_cell.length_b   1.000
_cell.length_c   1.000
_cell.angle_alpha   90.00
_cell.angle_beta   90.00
_cell.angle_gamma   90.00
#
_symmetry.space_group_name_H-M   'P 1'
#
loop_
_entity.id
_entity.type
_entity.pdbx_description
1 polymer ?
#
loop_
_entity_poly.entity_id
_entity_poly.type
_entity_poly.pdbx_seq_one_letter_code
_entity_poly.pdbx_strand_id
1 'polypeptide(L)'
;MNQILISSKVYVTKELKRKQRIYQTIFLISILIIVSLLVYYFIAEKQKNEEELVSQDIRSQLDSSPKEKDDTLITDKVMVVALNSDEDVSDQYEEKVELEKEDLTTSAYKTVSDKNQKTKKIKATNGQTYETEAILEYPRLGISYPILSEQNESLLKISLCKYWGPSPNQVGNYCIVGHNYASGKMFGKVLGAKIGDTFTLSDINGNTVTYKVYDIYKVDPEDVRCTSQLTNGKKEVTLITCKEYGTKRLIVKARAI
;
A
#
# COMPACT_ATOMS: atom_id res chain seq x y z
N MET A 1 -79.99 11.59 31.88
CA MET A 1 -78.84 10.66 32.02
C MET A 1 -77.55 11.47 32.08
N ASN A 2 -77.01 11.63 33.31
CA ASN A 2 -75.74 12.38 33.48
C ASN A 2 -74.61 11.48 33.37
N GLN A 3 -73.81 11.59 32.25
CA GLN A 3 -72.55 10.89 32.09
C GLN A 3 -71.48 11.60 32.94
N ILE A 4 -71.06 10.97 34.04
CA ILE A 4 -69.93 11.41 34.85
C ILE A 4 -68.68 11.05 34.10
N LEU A 5 -68.02 12.05 33.51
CA LEU A 5 -66.64 11.90 32.93
C LEU A 5 -65.65 11.72 34.09
N ILE A 6 -65.30 10.48 34.42
CA ILE A 6 -64.22 10.16 35.35
C ILE A 6 -62.88 10.40 34.65
N SER A 7 -62.33 11.58 34.87
CA SER A 7 -60.93 11.85 34.51
C SER A 7 -60.05 11.01 35.43
N SER A 8 -59.50 9.90 34.91
CA SER A 8 -58.50 9.09 35.63
C SER A 8 -57.19 9.88 35.77
N LYS A 9 -57.01 10.56 36.89
CA LYS A 9 -55.71 11.09 37.28
C LYS A 9 -54.76 9.90 37.45
N VAL A 10 -53.87 9.68 36.49
CA VAL A 10 -52.82 8.68 36.61
C VAL A 10 -51.85 9.14 37.71
N TYR A 11 -51.94 8.50 38.87
CA TYR A 11 -51.02 8.75 39.98
C TYR A 11 -49.65 8.12 39.62
N VAL A 12 -48.69 8.97 39.32
CA VAL A 12 -47.31 8.53 39.05
C VAL A 12 -46.66 8.09 40.36
N THR A 13 -46.54 6.78 40.57
CA THR A 13 -45.88 6.20 41.74
C THR A 13 -44.40 6.57 41.82
N LYS A 14 -43.82 6.56 43.04
CA LYS A 14 -42.37 6.84 43.22
C LYS A 14 -41.49 5.94 42.37
N GLU A 15 -41.89 4.69 42.17
CA GLU A 15 -41.18 3.70 41.31
C GLU A 15 -41.22 4.08 39.83
N LEU A 16 -42.36 4.56 39.34
CA LEU A 16 -42.50 5.01 37.96
C LEU A 16 -41.62 6.25 37.70
N LYS A 17 -41.55 7.19 38.61
CA LYS A 17 -40.63 8.34 38.52
C LYS A 17 -39.17 7.92 38.53
N ARG A 18 -38.80 6.90 39.34
CA ARG A 18 -37.43 6.35 39.36
C ARG A 18 -37.09 5.69 38.02
N LYS A 19 -37.95 4.82 37.48
CA LYS A 19 -37.79 4.21 36.18
C LYS A 19 -37.66 5.24 35.07
N GLN A 20 -38.51 6.26 35.05
CA GLN A 20 -38.45 7.36 34.08
C GLN A 20 -37.09 8.10 34.11
N ARG A 21 -36.57 8.41 35.31
CA ARG A 21 -35.22 9.02 35.43
C ARG A 21 -34.13 8.12 34.92
N ILE A 22 -34.20 6.81 35.20
CA ILE A 22 -33.23 5.83 34.68
C ILE A 22 -33.28 5.80 33.15
N TYR A 23 -34.45 5.72 32.54
CA TYR A 23 -34.57 5.78 31.08
C TYR A 23 -34.05 7.09 30.49
N GLN A 24 -34.32 8.21 31.11
CA GLN A 24 -33.78 9.51 30.67
C GLN A 24 -32.25 9.56 30.76
N THR A 25 -31.66 9.05 31.84
CA THR A 25 -30.20 9.00 31.97
C THR A 25 -29.56 8.05 30.94
N ILE A 26 -30.13 6.87 30.72
CA ILE A 26 -29.68 5.93 29.70
C ILE A 26 -29.78 6.57 28.31
N PHE A 27 -30.88 7.25 28.03
CA PHE A 27 -31.08 7.94 26.74
C PHE A 27 -30.05 9.06 26.52
N LEU A 28 -29.76 9.87 27.55
CA LEU A 28 -28.72 10.91 27.45
C LEU A 28 -27.33 10.32 27.25
N ILE A 29 -26.99 9.22 27.94
CA ILE A 29 -25.72 8.51 27.76
C ILE A 29 -25.62 7.95 26.34
N SER A 30 -26.71 7.39 25.83
CA SER A 30 -26.75 6.87 24.44
C SER A 30 -26.50 7.98 23.40
N ILE A 31 -27.13 9.14 23.57
CA ILE A 31 -26.87 10.31 22.71
C ILE A 31 -25.41 10.73 22.78
N LEU A 32 -24.83 10.80 23.99
CA LEU A 32 -23.45 11.20 24.19
C LEU A 32 -22.48 10.24 23.50
N ILE A 33 -22.74 8.92 23.58
CA ILE A 33 -21.95 7.90 22.86
C ILE A 33 -22.07 8.10 21.34
N ILE A 34 -23.26 8.31 20.80
CA ILE A 34 -23.47 8.53 19.38
C ILE A 34 -22.72 9.77 18.91
N VAL A 35 -22.82 10.88 19.63
CA VAL A 35 -22.10 12.12 19.30
C VAL A 35 -20.58 11.90 19.35
N SER A 36 -20.08 11.18 20.35
CA SER A 36 -18.65 10.84 20.45
C SER A 36 -18.17 10.01 19.27
N LEU A 37 -18.94 9.02 18.84
CA LEU A 37 -18.62 8.20 17.66
C LEU A 37 -18.65 9.02 16.36
N LEU A 38 -19.59 9.94 16.22
CA LEU A 38 -19.65 10.84 15.05
C LEU A 38 -18.45 11.78 15.01
N VAL A 39 -18.05 12.36 16.14
CA VAL A 39 -16.86 13.22 16.22
C VAL A 39 -15.60 12.42 15.88
N TYR A 40 -15.47 11.22 16.45
CA TYR A 40 -14.33 10.32 16.13
C TYR A 40 -14.28 9.99 14.64
N TYR A 41 -15.42 9.63 14.04
CA TYR A 41 -15.52 9.35 12.60
C TYR A 41 -15.12 10.57 11.76
N PHE A 42 -15.58 11.75 12.11
CA PHE A 42 -15.25 12.98 11.40
C PHE A 42 -13.76 13.33 11.47
N ILE A 43 -13.13 13.17 12.65
CA ILE A 43 -11.69 13.38 12.83
C ILE A 43 -10.88 12.37 11.99
N ALA A 44 -11.26 11.09 12.03
CA ALA A 44 -10.58 10.03 11.27
C ALA A 44 -10.71 10.25 9.75
N GLU A 45 -11.85 10.71 9.27
CA GLU A 45 -12.05 11.01 7.84
C GLU A 45 -11.23 12.25 7.41
N LYS A 46 -11.17 13.27 8.26
CA LYS A 46 -10.34 14.46 8.00
C LYS A 46 -8.87 14.09 7.88
N GLN A 47 -8.34 13.25 8.78
CA GLN A 47 -6.95 12.81 8.73
C GLN A 47 -6.63 12.07 7.43
N LYS A 48 -7.49 11.15 7.00
CA LYS A 48 -7.32 10.44 5.72
C LYS A 48 -7.32 11.37 4.50
N ASN A 49 -8.08 12.46 4.56
CA ASN A 49 -8.10 13.43 3.47
C ASN A 49 -6.83 14.27 3.44
N GLU A 50 -6.27 14.62 4.59
CA GLU A 50 -4.97 15.31 4.69
C GLU A 50 -3.83 14.44 4.16
N GLU A 51 -3.80 13.15 4.48
CA GLU A 51 -2.82 12.19 3.94
C GLU A 51 -2.90 12.10 2.41
N GLU A 52 -4.09 12.06 1.84
CA GLU A 52 -4.31 12.06 0.37
C GLU A 52 -3.81 13.35 -0.28
N LEU A 53 -4.07 14.52 0.33
CA LEU A 53 -3.58 15.79 -0.18
C LEU A 53 -2.06 15.84 -0.23
N VAL A 54 -1.38 15.30 0.78
CA VAL A 54 0.09 15.18 0.79
C VAL A 54 0.58 14.31 -0.37
N SER A 55 -0.08 13.18 -0.64
CA SER A 55 0.27 12.31 -1.76
C SER A 55 0.13 13.02 -3.11
N GLN A 56 -0.98 13.73 -3.32
CA GLN A 56 -1.21 14.47 -4.57
C GLN A 56 -0.25 15.65 -4.73
N ASP A 57 0.15 16.31 -3.63
CA ASP A 57 1.16 17.35 -3.65
C ASP A 57 2.52 16.79 -4.08
N ILE A 58 2.96 15.66 -3.50
CA ILE A 58 4.19 14.97 -3.92
C ILE A 58 4.14 14.64 -5.42
N ARG A 59 3.01 14.11 -5.89
CA ARG A 59 2.81 13.79 -7.31
C ARG A 59 2.94 15.02 -8.19
N SER A 60 2.28 16.11 -7.85
CA SER A 60 2.30 17.34 -8.65
C SER A 60 3.70 17.95 -8.75
N GLN A 61 4.49 17.86 -7.70
CA GLN A 61 5.88 18.32 -7.70
C GLN A 61 6.80 17.43 -8.54
N LEU A 62 6.50 16.13 -8.66
CA LEU A 62 7.21 15.22 -9.57
C LEU A 62 6.89 15.55 -11.03
N ASP A 63 5.62 15.76 -11.37
CA ASP A 63 5.19 16.08 -12.74
C ASP A 63 5.72 17.42 -13.22
N SER A 64 5.82 18.42 -12.35
CA SER A 64 6.27 19.78 -12.67
C SER A 64 7.79 19.94 -12.76
N SER A 65 8.54 18.92 -12.35
CA SER A 65 10.01 18.99 -12.38
C SER A 65 10.55 18.92 -13.80
N PRO A 66 11.56 19.73 -14.18
CA PRO A 66 12.23 19.60 -15.46
C PRO A 66 12.72 18.16 -15.64
N LYS A 67 12.28 17.51 -16.71
CA LYS A 67 12.80 16.19 -17.09
C LYS A 67 14.23 16.38 -17.59
N GLU A 68 15.19 16.08 -16.77
CA GLU A 68 16.60 16.05 -17.16
C GLU A 68 16.77 14.88 -18.13
N LYS A 69 16.85 15.21 -19.43
CA LYS A 69 17.23 14.24 -20.43
C LYS A 69 18.71 13.95 -20.24
N ASP A 70 19.00 12.84 -19.59
CA ASP A 70 20.34 12.29 -19.53
C ASP A 70 20.65 11.66 -20.89
N ASP A 71 21.27 12.45 -21.79
CA ASP A 71 21.79 12.02 -23.09
C ASP A 71 23.11 11.21 -22.94
N THR A 72 23.34 10.59 -21.80
CA THR A 72 24.46 9.68 -21.66
C THR A 72 24.09 8.32 -22.26
N LEU A 73 24.56 8.10 -23.49
CA LEU A 73 24.71 6.79 -24.12
C LEU A 73 25.43 5.85 -23.14
N ILE A 74 24.67 5.10 -22.35
CA ILE A 74 25.21 4.03 -21.54
C ILE A 74 25.52 2.89 -22.51
N THR A 75 26.79 2.77 -22.85
CA THR A 75 27.35 1.59 -23.51
C THR A 75 27.10 0.41 -22.56
N ASP A 76 26.18 -0.47 -22.94
CA ASP A 76 25.90 -1.72 -22.25
C ASP A 76 27.20 -2.55 -22.17
N LYS A 77 27.91 -2.47 -21.06
CA LYS A 77 28.85 -3.50 -20.68
C LYS A 77 28.05 -4.70 -20.15
N VAL A 78 27.60 -5.54 -21.05
CA VAL A 78 27.11 -6.86 -20.70
C VAL A 78 28.30 -7.63 -20.13
N MET A 79 28.33 -7.81 -18.83
CA MET A 79 29.26 -8.71 -18.18
C MET A 79 28.73 -10.13 -18.42
N VAL A 80 29.20 -10.73 -19.49
CA VAL A 80 29.02 -12.17 -19.76
C VAL A 80 29.93 -12.91 -18.79
N VAL A 81 29.36 -13.41 -17.69
CA VAL A 81 30.04 -14.44 -16.89
C VAL A 81 29.95 -15.73 -17.66
N ALA A 82 31.02 -16.08 -18.36
CA ALA A 82 31.20 -17.41 -18.97
C ALA A 82 31.30 -18.42 -17.82
N LEU A 83 30.26 -19.24 -17.65
CA LEU A 83 30.35 -20.47 -16.88
C LEU A 83 31.17 -21.47 -17.72
N ASN A 84 32.43 -21.60 -17.40
CA ASN A 84 33.22 -22.75 -17.90
C ASN A 84 32.63 -24.00 -17.23
N SER A 85 31.99 -24.82 -18.04
CA SER A 85 31.80 -26.22 -17.76
C SER A 85 33.13 -26.89 -18.03
N ASP A 86 33.75 -27.46 -16.98
CA ASP A 86 34.37 -28.78 -17.07
C ASP A 86 35.04 -29.16 -15.75
N GLU A 87 34.82 -30.45 -15.44
CA GLU A 87 35.59 -31.39 -14.62
C GLU A 87 35.35 -31.49 -13.10
N ASP A 88 34.82 -32.66 -12.81
CA ASP A 88 34.93 -33.54 -11.66
C ASP A 88 35.99 -33.18 -10.59
N VAL A 89 35.56 -33.06 -9.35
CA VAL A 89 36.24 -33.66 -8.21
C VAL A 89 35.23 -34.00 -7.10
N SER A 90 35.17 -35.26 -6.78
CA SER A 90 34.51 -35.85 -5.61
C SER A 90 35.16 -35.44 -4.31
N ASP A 91 34.37 -35.54 -3.25
CA ASP A 91 34.69 -35.82 -1.87
C ASP A 91 34.61 -34.70 -0.82
N GLN A 92 33.64 -34.97 0.07
CA GLN A 92 33.70 -34.74 1.50
C GLN A 92 33.81 -33.28 1.99
N TYR A 93 32.70 -32.81 2.55
CA TYR A 93 32.68 -32.32 3.96
C TYR A 93 31.23 -32.21 4.42
N GLU A 94 30.83 -33.17 5.27
CA GLU A 94 29.70 -32.95 6.18
C GLU A 94 30.13 -31.92 7.23
N GLU A 95 29.55 -30.73 7.16
CA GLU A 95 29.60 -29.80 8.28
C GLU A 95 28.18 -29.54 8.79
N LYS A 96 27.93 -30.04 9.97
CA LYS A 96 26.74 -29.81 10.78
C LYS A 96 26.56 -28.31 10.97
N VAL A 97 25.54 -27.74 10.35
CA VAL A 97 25.03 -26.44 10.75
C VAL A 97 23.86 -26.66 11.69
N GLU A 98 24.12 -26.48 12.97
CA GLU A 98 23.12 -26.34 14.02
C GLU A 98 22.30 -25.09 13.74
N LEU A 99 21.04 -25.27 13.35
CA LEU A 99 20.07 -24.19 13.17
C LEU A 99 19.64 -23.70 14.54
N GLU A 100 20.28 -22.65 15.02
CA GLU A 100 19.71 -21.81 16.06
C GLU A 100 18.47 -21.11 15.51
N LYS A 101 17.34 -21.37 16.16
CA LYS A 101 16.09 -20.66 15.93
C LYS A 101 16.21 -19.26 16.50
N GLU A 102 16.71 -18.31 15.75
CA GLU A 102 16.56 -16.90 16.05
C GLU A 102 15.39 -16.29 15.25
N ASP A 103 14.64 -15.53 16.00
CA ASP A 103 13.43 -14.77 15.70
C ASP A 103 13.47 -14.05 14.33
N LEU A 104 12.80 -14.63 13.34
CA LEU A 104 12.84 -14.24 11.91
C LEU A 104 11.82 -13.15 11.56
N THR A 105 11.43 -12.31 12.53
CA THR A 105 10.32 -11.38 12.31
C THR A 105 10.69 -9.92 12.05
N THR A 106 11.95 -9.47 12.17
CA THR A 106 12.21 -8.03 11.96
C THR A 106 13.56 -7.65 11.33
N SER A 107 14.49 -8.56 11.07
CA SER A 107 15.86 -8.17 10.70
C SER A 107 16.37 -8.63 9.31
N ALA A 108 15.67 -9.48 8.58
CA ALA A 108 16.16 -10.07 7.33
C ALA A 108 15.90 -9.23 6.07
N TYR A 109 15.23 -8.07 6.15
CA TYR A 109 14.91 -7.23 4.98
C TYR A 109 15.81 -6.01 4.83
N LYS A 110 16.88 -5.93 5.60
CA LYS A 110 17.83 -4.84 5.43
C LYS A 110 18.79 -5.14 4.30
N THR A 111 18.45 -4.58 3.12
CA THR A 111 19.36 -4.06 2.12
C THR A 111 20.16 -5.04 1.26
N VAL A 112 19.61 -5.40 0.11
CA VAL A 112 20.40 -5.07 -1.08
C VAL A 112 19.99 -3.66 -1.49
N SER A 113 20.52 -2.66 -0.82
CA SER A 113 20.46 -1.29 -1.26
C SER A 113 21.31 -1.22 -2.53
N ASP A 114 20.65 -1.19 -3.67
CA ASP A 114 21.29 -0.85 -4.92
C ASP A 114 21.86 0.57 -4.76
N LYS A 115 23.17 0.71 -4.59
CA LYS A 115 23.86 1.99 -4.35
C LYS A 115 23.64 3.00 -5.48
N ASN A 116 22.98 2.59 -6.55
CA ASN A 116 22.60 3.40 -7.72
C ASN A 116 21.12 3.76 -7.75
N GLN A 117 20.35 3.48 -6.68
CA GLN A 117 18.93 3.83 -6.64
C GLN A 117 18.79 5.35 -6.68
N LYS A 118 18.37 5.89 -7.81
CA LYS A 118 18.05 7.30 -7.93
C LYS A 118 16.70 7.56 -7.26
N THR A 119 16.70 8.38 -6.21
CA THR A 119 15.49 8.86 -5.53
C THR A 119 15.44 10.37 -5.60
N LYS A 120 14.25 10.95 -5.52
CA LYS A 120 14.04 12.39 -5.42
C LYS A 120 13.42 12.73 -4.08
N LYS A 121 14.04 13.67 -3.37
CA LYS A 121 13.51 14.21 -2.12
C LYS A 121 12.53 15.33 -2.41
N ILE A 122 11.31 15.19 -1.92
CA ILE A 122 10.23 16.15 -2.09
C ILE A 122 9.76 16.61 -0.72
N LYS A 123 9.77 17.91 -0.49
CA LYS A 123 9.20 18.52 0.71
C LYS A 123 7.71 18.78 0.46
N ALA A 124 6.85 18.04 1.14
CA ALA A 124 5.42 18.16 0.99
C ALA A 124 4.82 19.31 1.84
N THR A 125 3.57 19.63 1.58
CA THR A 125 2.82 20.71 2.27
C THR A 125 2.71 20.55 3.77
N ASN A 126 2.80 19.30 4.28
CA ASN A 126 2.86 19.01 5.72
C ASN A 126 4.23 19.31 6.35
N GLY A 127 5.20 19.83 5.57
CA GLY A 127 6.55 20.17 6.00
C GLY A 127 7.52 18.99 6.10
N GLN A 128 7.06 17.74 5.90
CA GLN A 128 7.90 16.56 5.88
C GLN A 128 8.53 16.34 4.50
N THR A 129 9.68 15.67 4.47
CA THR A 129 10.37 15.32 3.23
C THR A 129 10.20 13.84 2.95
N TYR A 130 9.79 13.51 1.74
CA TYR A 130 9.56 12.15 1.26
C TYR A 130 10.53 11.82 0.12
N GLU A 131 11.08 10.62 0.14
CA GLU A 131 11.91 10.11 -0.96
C GLU A 131 11.04 9.30 -1.91
N THR A 132 11.05 9.66 -3.19
CA THR A 132 10.23 9.06 -4.22
C THR A 132 11.09 8.49 -5.35
N GLU A 133 10.60 7.41 -5.99
CA GLU A 133 11.30 6.74 -7.10
C GLU A 133 10.54 6.85 -8.42
N ALA A 134 9.21 6.87 -8.36
CA ALA A 134 8.38 6.79 -9.56
C ALA A 134 6.96 7.29 -9.31
N ILE A 135 6.18 7.40 -10.40
CA ILE A 135 4.74 7.57 -10.39
C ILE A 135 4.11 6.36 -11.08
N LEU A 136 3.11 5.76 -10.43
CA LEU A 136 2.24 4.74 -11.02
C LEU A 136 0.96 5.40 -11.53
N GLU A 137 0.61 5.16 -12.80
CA GLU A 137 -0.66 5.56 -13.37
C GLU A 137 -1.40 4.36 -13.96
N TYR A 138 -2.59 4.06 -13.43
CA TYR A 138 -3.45 2.99 -13.89
C TYR A 138 -4.82 3.58 -14.31
N PRO A 139 -4.91 4.10 -15.56
CA PRO A 139 -6.03 4.94 -16.00
C PRO A 139 -7.38 4.26 -15.87
N ARG A 140 -7.50 2.97 -16.26
CA ARG A 140 -8.77 2.25 -16.18
C ARG A 140 -9.35 2.19 -14.77
N LEU A 141 -8.49 2.20 -13.76
CA LEU A 141 -8.89 2.17 -12.36
C LEU A 141 -8.90 3.56 -11.72
N GLY A 142 -8.45 4.60 -12.44
CA GLY A 142 -8.30 5.95 -11.91
C GLY A 142 -7.34 5.99 -10.72
N ILE A 143 -6.25 5.22 -10.80
CA ILE A 143 -5.18 5.20 -9.81
C ILE A 143 -4.02 6.03 -10.37
N SER A 144 -3.53 7.00 -9.59
CA SER A 144 -2.38 7.81 -9.93
C SER A 144 -1.72 8.30 -8.67
N TYR A 145 -0.57 7.65 -8.31
CA TYR A 145 0.12 7.88 -7.05
C TYR A 145 1.64 7.85 -7.21
N PRO A 146 2.36 8.70 -6.46
CA PRO A 146 3.80 8.57 -6.31
C PRO A 146 4.15 7.30 -5.53
N ILE A 147 5.32 6.75 -5.82
CA ILE A 147 5.86 5.58 -5.12
C ILE A 147 7.03 6.06 -4.26
N LEU A 148 6.91 5.88 -2.95
CA LEU A 148 7.94 6.19 -1.99
C LEU A 148 9.01 5.09 -2.00
N SER A 149 10.26 5.47 -1.82
CA SER A 149 11.43 4.56 -1.93
C SER A 149 11.52 3.55 -0.80
N GLU A 150 10.89 3.84 0.33
CA GLU A 150 10.88 2.99 1.52
C GLU A 150 9.46 2.66 1.94
N GLN A 151 9.33 1.58 2.73
CA GLN A 151 8.06 1.14 3.28
C GLN A 151 8.11 1.14 4.80
N ASN A 152 7.15 1.82 5.42
CA ASN A 152 6.76 1.70 6.82
C ASN A 152 5.28 2.08 6.96
N GLU A 153 4.70 1.87 8.15
CA GLU A 153 3.28 2.16 8.38
C GLU A 153 2.91 3.62 8.15
N SER A 154 3.79 4.56 8.49
CA SER A 154 3.54 5.99 8.30
C SER A 154 3.55 6.36 6.83
N LEU A 155 4.52 5.87 6.06
CA LEU A 155 4.64 6.12 4.63
C LEU A 155 3.51 5.47 3.83
N LEU A 156 3.09 4.25 4.21
CA LEU A 156 1.96 3.56 3.59
C LEU A 156 0.63 4.31 3.75
N LYS A 157 0.47 5.14 4.79
CA LYS A 157 -0.69 6.02 4.92
C LYS A 157 -0.68 7.17 3.91
N ILE A 158 0.52 7.63 3.54
CA ILE A 158 0.70 8.75 2.60
C ILE A 158 0.54 8.30 1.16
N SER A 159 1.24 7.23 0.73
CA SER A 159 1.22 6.82 -0.68
C SER A 159 1.59 5.35 -0.87
N LEU A 160 1.74 4.96 -2.15
CA LEU A 160 2.31 3.68 -2.52
C LEU A 160 3.78 3.64 -2.11
N CYS A 161 4.28 2.47 -1.76
CA CYS A 161 5.67 2.28 -1.34
C CYS A 161 6.32 1.17 -2.14
N LYS A 162 7.62 1.31 -2.40
CA LYS A 162 8.44 0.19 -2.84
C LYS A 162 8.48 -0.87 -1.74
N TYR A 163 8.21 -2.10 -2.11
CA TYR A 163 8.30 -3.24 -1.22
C TYR A 163 9.61 -4.01 -1.41
N TRP A 164 9.94 -4.33 -2.68
CA TRP A 164 11.10 -5.13 -3.02
C TRP A 164 11.51 -4.94 -4.49
N GLY A 165 12.72 -5.36 -4.84
CA GLY A 165 13.19 -5.45 -6.21
C GLY A 165 14.09 -4.30 -6.66
N PRO A 166 14.44 -4.26 -7.96
CA PRO A 166 15.34 -3.25 -8.55
C PRO A 166 14.73 -1.85 -8.51
N SER A 167 15.42 -0.88 -9.10
CA SER A 167 14.86 0.44 -9.38
C SER A 167 13.73 0.37 -10.41
N PRO A 168 12.83 1.36 -10.46
CA PRO A 168 11.74 1.40 -11.43
C PRO A 168 12.25 1.22 -12.87
N ASN A 169 11.48 0.50 -13.68
CA ASN A 169 11.75 0.30 -15.11
C ASN A 169 13.05 -0.47 -15.44
N GLN A 170 13.67 -1.11 -14.46
CA GLN A 170 14.82 -1.99 -14.65
C GLN A 170 14.40 -3.46 -14.87
N VAL A 171 15.32 -4.29 -15.36
CA VAL A 171 15.14 -5.75 -15.44
C VAL A 171 14.99 -6.32 -14.04
N GLY A 172 14.00 -7.18 -13.85
CA GLY A 172 13.62 -7.75 -12.56
C GLY A 172 12.16 -7.47 -12.24
N ASN A 173 11.76 -7.74 -11.01
CA ASN A 173 10.39 -7.59 -10.52
C ASN A 173 10.32 -6.46 -9.50
N TYR A 174 9.85 -5.30 -9.92
CA TYR A 174 9.62 -4.13 -9.06
C TYR A 174 8.30 -4.29 -8.30
N CYS A 175 8.36 -4.53 -7.00
CA CYS A 175 7.20 -4.81 -6.15
C CYS A 175 6.74 -3.54 -5.44
N ILE A 176 5.46 -3.20 -5.59
CA ILE A 176 4.81 -2.02 -5.03
C ILE A 176 3.72 -2.47 -4.07
N VAL A 177 3.71 -1.91 -2.87
CA VAL A 177 2.67 -2.15 -1.87
C VAL A 177 1.84 -0.88 -1.65
N GLY A 178 0.56 -1.05 -1.38
CA GLY A 178 -0.34 0.04 -1.05
C GLY A 178 -1.58 -0.43 -0.29
N HIS A 179 -2.15 0.47 0.49
CA HIS A 179 -3.38 0.19 1.23
C HIS A 179 -4.58 -0.04 0.31
N ASN A 180 -5.46 -0.94 0.72
CA ASN A 180 -6.77 -1.16 0.14
C ASN A 180 -7.83 -0.39 0.92
N TYR A 181 -7.98 0.90 0.66
CA TYR A 181 -9.03 1.70 1.29
C TYR A 181 -10.40 1.45 0.65
N ALA A 182 -11.43 1.29 1.48
CA ALA A 182 -12.81 1.14 1.03
C ALA A 182 -13.30 2.36 0.22
N SER A 183 -12.71 3.54 0.45
CA SER A 183 -12.95 4.77 -0.34
C SER A 183 -12.41 4.69 -1.77
N GLY A 184 -11.65 3.65 -2.11
CA GLY A 184 -11.02 3.49 -3.42
C GLY A 184 -9.70 4.25 -3.58
N LYS A 185 -9.17 4.85 -2.52
CA LYS A 185 -7.85 5.49 -2.51
C LYS A 185 -6.75 4.44 -2.61
N MET A 186 -5.57 4.86 -3.09
CA MET A 186 -4.40 4.01 -3.31
C MET A 186 -4.77 2.75 -4.11
N PHE A 187 -4.55 1.54 -3.55
CA PHE A 187 -4.90 0.28 -4.19
C PHE A 187 -6.33 -0.21 -3.90
N GLY A 188 -7.20 0.64 -3.33
CA GLY A 188 -8.60 0.28 -3.09
C GLY A 188 -9.35 -0.16 -4.36
N LYS A 189 -8.99 0.38 -5.54
CA LYS A 189 -9.57 0.00 -6.83
C LYS A 189 -8.84 -1.16 -7.53
N VAL A 190 -7.65 -1.56 -7.06
CA VAL A 190 -6.87 -2.65 -7.67
C VAL A 190 -7.60 -4.00 -7.61
N LEU A 191 -8.55 -4.15 -6.68
CA LEU A 191 -9.44 -5.32 -6.65
C LEU A 191 -10.22 -5.52 -7.95
N GLY A 192 -10.39 -4.49 -8.76
CA GLY A 192 -11.04 -4.53 -10.08
C GLY A 192 -10.08 -4.73 -11.25
N ALA A 193 -8.80 -5.02 -11.00
CA ALA A 193 -7.82 -5.30 -12.05
C ALA A 193 -8.20 -6.55 -12.87
N LYS A 194 -7.88 -6.53 -14.16
CA LYS A 194 -8.15 -7.63 -15.09
C LYS A 194 -6.88 -7.98 -15.87
N ILE A 195 -6.73 -9.25 -16.21
CA ILE A 195 -5.68 -9.69 -17.14
C ILE A 195 -5.87 -8.93 -18.47
N GLY A 196 -4.77 -8.42 -19.01
CA GLY A 196 -4.77 -7.60 -20.21
C GLY A 196 -4.86 -6.09 -19.98
N ASP A 197 -5.19 -5.64 -18.77
CA ASP A 197 -5.12 -4.22 -18.42
C ASP A 197 -3.70 -3.67 -18.57
N THR A 198 -3.61 -2.37 -18.81
CA THR A 198 -2.33 -1.67 -18.88
C THR A 198 -2.25 -0.54 -17.87
N PHE A 199 -1.05 -0.31 -17.38
CA PHE A 199 -0.69 0.85 -16.57
C PHE A 199 0.73 1.30 -16.89
N THR A 200 1.07 2.52 -16.51
CA THR A 200 2.40 3.08 -16.73
C THR A 200 3.13 3.30 -15.42
N LEU A 201 4.45 3.18 -15.47
CA LEU A 201 5.37 3.53 -14.41
C LEU A 201 6.36 4.55 -14.97
N SER A 202 6.32 5.77 -14.45
CA SER A 202 7.26 6.85 -14.81
C SER A 202 8.28 7.00 -13.70
N ASP A 203 9.56 6.86 -13.99
CA ASP A 203 10.64 7.08 -13.03
C ASP A 203 10.89 8.58 -12.82
N ILE A 204 11.74 8.93 -11.85
CA ILE A 204 12.07 10.32 -11.53
C ILE A 204 12.81 11.06 -12.64
N ASN A 205 13.40 10.36 -13.62
CA ASN A 205 14.05 10.95 -14.80
C ASN A 205 13.02 11.17 -15.93
N GLY A 206 11.77 10.74 -15.75
CA GLY A 206 10.70 10.86 -16.73
C GLY A 206 10.64 9.72 -17.75
N ASN A 207 11.42 8.64 -17.57
CA ASN A 207 11.29 7.46 -18.42
C ASN A 207 10.00 6.72 -18.04
N THR A 208 9.12 6.59 -18.99
CA THR A 208 7.82 5.94 -18.80
C THR A 208 7.78 4.60 -19.54
N VAL A 209 7.44 3.54 -18.81
CA VAL A 209 7.26 2.19 -19.37
C VAL A 209 5.82 1.76 -19.16
N THR A 210 5.23 1.17 -20.18
CA THR A 210 3.89 0.58 -20.11
C THR A 210 4.00 -0.89 -19.74
N TYR A 211 3.19 -1.29 -18.77
CA TYR A 211 3.10 -2.66 -18.26
C TYR A 211 1.73 -3.24 -18.55
N LYS A 212 1.66 -4.49 -18.96
CA LYS A 212 0.43 -5.24 -19.21
C LYS A 212 0.25 -6.33 -18.16
N VAL A 213 -0.91 -6.35 -17.52
CA VAL A 213 -1.26 -7.36 -16.52
C VAL A 213 -1.37 -8.73 -17.17
N TYR A 214 -0.63 -9.72 -16.65
CA TYR A 214 -0.63 -11.09 -17.16
C TYR A 214 -1.11 -12.12 -16.14
N ASP A 215 -1.08 -11.79 -14.83
CA ASP A 215 -1.52 -12.69 -13.79
C ASP A 215 -2.12 -11.95 -12.59
N ILE A 216 -3.16 -12.54 -11.98
CA ILE A 216 -3.84 -12.00 -10.79
C ILE A 216 -4.22 -13.17 -9.89
N TYR A 217 -3.72 -13.18 -8.67
CA TYR A 217 -3.99 -14.26 -7.72
C TYR A 217 -3.98 -13.77 -6.27
N LYS A 218 -4.38 -14.64 -5.34
CA LYS A 218 -4.37 -14.38 -3.91
C LYS A 218 -3.37 -15.28 -3.22
N VAL A 219 -2.72 -14.76 -2.20
CA VAL A 219 -1.78 -15.50 -1.35
C VAL A 219 -2.02 -15.21 0.13
N ASP A 220 -1.47 -16.03 0.99
CA ASP A 220 -1.37 -15.74 2.42
C ASP A 220 -0.39 -14.59 2.68
N PRO A 221 -0.55 -13.84 3.79
CA PRO A 221 0.31 -12.69 4.09
C PRO A 221 1.80 -13.03 4.17
N GLU A 222 2.13 -14.24 4.58
CA GLU A 222 3.50 -14.76 4.74
C GLU A 222 4.11 -15.27 3.43
N ASP A 223 3.30 -15.44 2.37
CA ASP A 223 3.76 -15.91 1.07
C ASP A 223 4.42 -14.78 0.27
N VAL A 224 5.75 -14.76 0.29
CA VAL A 224 6.57 -13.78 -0.43
C VAL A 224 7.03 -14.23 -1.83
N ARG A 225 6.57 -15.39 -2.33
CA ARG A 225 6.98 -15.91 -3.66
C ARG A 225 6.65 -14.95 -4.80
N CYS A 226 5.65 -14.10 -4.62
CA CYS A 226 5.30 -13.05 -5.58
C CYS A 226 6.44 -12.04 -5.84
N THR A 227 7.41 -11.93 -4.92
CA THR A 227 8.55 -11.01 -5.02
C THR A 227 9.76 -11.58 -5.74
N SER A 228 9.69 -12.83 -6.22
CA SER A 228 10.78 -13.50 -6.95
C SER A 228 11.31 -12.61 -8.08
N GLN A 229 12.65 -12.57 -8.18
CA GLN A 229 13.37 -11.81 -9.20
C GLN A 229 13.70 -12.64 -10.46
N LEU A 230 13.20 -13.87 -10.53
CA LEU A 230 13.39 -14.75 -11.70
C LEU A 230 12.43 -14.33 -12.82
N THR A 231 12.79 -13.27 -13.55
CA THR A 231 11.96 -12.67 -14.61
C THR A 231 12.44 -13.04 -16.03
N ASN A 232 13.50 -13.86 -16.14
CA ASN A 232 14.12 -14.21 -17.43
C ASN A 232 14.51 -12.98 -18.27
N GLY A 233 15.13 -11.99 -17.62
CA GLY A 233 15.56 -10.76 -18.25
C GLY A 233 14.44 -9.77 -18.59
N LYS A 234 13.22 -9.98 -18.09
CA LYS A 234 12.08 -9.09 -18.35
C LYS A 234 11.94 -8.07 -17.23
N LYS A 235 11.37 -6.92 -17.60
CA LYS A 235 10.91 -5.90 -16.63
C LYS A 235 9.51 -6.28 -16.18
N GLU A 236 9.34 -6.57 -14.90
CA GLU A 236 8.05 -6.91 -14.29
C GLU A 236 7.72 -5.96 -13.15
N VAL A 237 6.43 -5.78 -12.92
CA VAL A 237 5.89 -5.05 -11.78
C VAL A 237 4.88 -5.93 -11.07
N THR A 238 4.98 -5.98 -9.75
CA THR A 238 4.02 -6.68 -8.90
C THR A 238 3.34 -5.66 -7.97
N LEU A 239 2.00 -5.52 -8.11
CA LEU A 239 1.20 -4.72 -7.19
C LEU A 239 0.67 -5.63 -6.08
N ILE A 240 0.87 -5.21 -4.82
CA ILE A 240 0.52 -5.99 -3.63
C ILE A 240 -0.42 -5.17 -2.76
N THR A 241 -1.57 -5.72 -2.42
CA THR A 241 -2.50 -5.07 -1.50
C THR A 241 -3.24 -6.08 -0.61
N CYS A 242 -3.81 -5.58 0.48
CA CYS A 242 -4.62 -6.40 1.37
C CYS A 242 -5.94 -6.79 0.71
N LYS A 243 -6.43 -8.00 1.02
CA LYS A 243 -7.75 -8.49 0.68
C LYS A 243 -8.36 -9.25 1.86
N GLU A 244 -9.70 -9.41 1.85
CA GLU A 244 -10.42 -10.19 2.86
C GLU A 244 -10.08 -9.74 4.29
N TYR A 245 -10.23 -8.42 4.56
CA TYR A 245 -9.93 -7.79 5.86
C TYR A 245 -8.49 -8.02 6.34
N GLY A 246 -7.53 -8.19 5.40
CA GLY A 246 -6.12 -8.35 5.71
C GLY A 246 -5.65 -9.81 5.84
N THR A 247 -6.55 -10.79 5.79
CA THR A 247 -6.20 -12.22 5.88
C THR A 247 -5.54 -12.78 4.63
N LYS A 248 -5.67 -12.09 3.50
CA LYS A 248 -5.04 -12.43 2.22
C LYS A 248 -4.39 -11.21 1.60
N ARG A 249 -3.49 -11.46 0.66
CA ARG A 249 -2.92 -10.45 -0.24
C ARG A 249 -3.43 -10.70 -1.66
N LEU A 250 -3.87 -9.64 -2.34
CA LEU A 250 -4.08 -9.67 -3.77
C LEU A 250 -2.78 -9.29 -4.45
N ILE A 251 -2.39 -10.11 -5.40
CA ILE A 251 -1.20 -9.94 -6.23
C ILE A 251 -1.63 -9.69 -7.66
N VAL A 252 -1.14 -8.61 -8.26
CA VAL A 252 -1.33 -8.29 -9.67
C VAL A 252 0.05 -8.21 -10.32
N LYS A 253 0.34 -9.13 -11.22
CA LYS A 253 1.62 -9.18 -11.94
C LYS A 253 1.48 -8.61 -13.35
N ALA A 254 2.40 -7.73 -13.71
CA ALA A 254 2.43 -7.11 -15.03
C ALA A 254 3.85 -7.14 -15.61
N ARG A 255 3.93 -7.09 -16.92
CA ARG A 255 5.19 -7.14 -17.69
C ARG A 255 5.23 -6.00 -18.68
N ALA A 256 6.40 -5.42 -18.88
CA ALA A 256 6.63 -4.38 -19.89
C ALA A 256 6.28 -4.88 -21.30
N ILE A 257 5.67 -3.99 -22.09
CA ILE A 257 5.30 -4.19 -23.49
C ILE A 257 5.93 -3.13 -24.38
#